data_76da565873f11e5c66e2b3a4991e0d94
#
_entry.id   76da565873f11e5c66e2b3a4991e0d94
#
_cell.length_a   1.000
_cell.length_b   1.000
_cell.length_c   1.000
_cell.angle_alpha   90.00
_cell.angle_beta   90.00
_cell.angle_gamma   90.00
#
_symmetry.space_group_name_H-M   'P 1'
#
loop_
_entity.id
_entity.type
_entity.pdbx_description
1 polymer ?
#
loop_
_entity_poly.entity_id
_entity_poly.type
_entity_poly.pdbx_seq_one_letter_code
_entity_poly.pdbx_strand_id
1 'polypeptide(L)'
;MISTGIGWFGGGGYSHIDVFTPAGMLRGARSDVHKIDGVTYPAGYIDRPENYDDANIVRYTIFSLEISPAQEAMYWEFSDAQLGKPYDPRGIAGFAFGQRDWRDPKAWYCSEEFQANCEYATIFRKLPPELWRVDPGDNAFELVQCGASWLTTEFLT
;
A
#
# COMPACT_ATOMS: atom_id res chain seq x y z
N MET A 1 -12.53 -2.43 -5.73
CA MET A 1 -11.75 -3.65 -5.43
C MET A 1 -10.37 -3.21 -5.01
N ILE A 2 -9.99 -3.48 -3.77
CA ILE A 2 -8.69 -3.14 -3.24
C ILE A 2 -7.85 -4.40 -3.23
N SER A 3 -6.75 -4.38 -3.95
CA SER A 3 -5.86 -5.53 -4.12
C SER A 3 -4.48 -5.24 -3.58
N THR A 4 -3.86 -6.26 -2.97
CA THR A 4 -2.53 -6.15 -2.56
C THR A 4 -1.82 -7.21 -2.00
N GLY A 5 -0.71 -7.18 -1.92
CA GLY A 5 0.48 -6.92 -1.19
C GLY A 5 1.48 -8.04 -1.30
N ILE A 6 2.73 -7.69 -1.30
CA ILE A 6 3.83 -8.60 -1.59
C ILE A 6 4.88 -8.53 -0.50
N GLY A 7 5.31 -9.69 -0.04
CA GLY A 7 6.04 -9.96 1.15
C GLY A 7 7.53 -9.67 1.27
N TRP A 8 8.03 -9.07 2.31
CA TRP A 8 9.20 -9.42 3.14
C TRP A 8 9.54 -8.32 4.14
N PHE A 9 9.41 -8.54 5.40
CA PHE A 9 9.65 -7.75 6.61
C PHE A 9 8.39 -7.18 7.28
N GLY A 10 7.65 -8.02 7.91
CA GLY A 10 6.61 -7.71 8.87
C GLY A 10 6.09 -9.01 9.47
N GLY A 11 5.58 -9.01 10.65
CA GLY A 11 5.05 -10.20 11.33
C GLY A 11 3.95 -10.95 10.56
N GLY A 12 3.41 -10.36 9.47
CA GLY A 12 2.40 -10.95 8.61
C GLY A 12 2.92 -11.50 7.27
N GLY A 13 4.21 -11.38 6.96
CA GLY A 13 4.80 -11.91 5.73
C GLY A 13 4.53 -11.10 4.46
N TYR A 14 4.05 -9.86 4.57
CA TYR A 14 3.89 -8.93 3.45
C TYR A 14 4.92 -7.80 3.55
N SER A 15 5.54 -7.42 2.42
CA SER A 15 6.51 -6.31 2.36
C SER A 15 5.98 -5.09 1.64
N HIS A 16 4.88 -5.22 0.93
CA HIS A 16 4.36 -4.15 0.10
C HIS A 16 2.84 -4.22 -0.04
N ILE A 17 2.24 -3.09 -0.34
CA ILE A 17 0.82 -2.94 -0.64
C ILE A 17 0.60 -1.97 -1.80
N ASP A 18 -0.20 -2.41 -2.77
CA ASP A 18 -0.72 -1.59 -3.88
C ASP A 18 -2.23 -1.75 -3.99
N VAL A 19 -2.88 -0.81 -4.63
CA VAL A 19 -4.31 -0.81 -4.87
C VAL A 19 -4.60 -0.80 -6.36
N PHE A 20 -5.52 -1.64 -6.82
CA PHE A 20 -6.01 -1.56 -8.19
C PHE A 20 -6.83 -0.28 -8.39
N THR A 21 -6.36 0.56 -9.31
CA THR A 21 -7.13 1.73 -9.72
C THR A 21 -8.30 1.34 -10.61
N PRO A 22 -9.31 2.22 -10.77
CA PRO A 22 -10.38 1.99 -11.74
C PRO A 22 -9.90 1.81 -13.19
N ALA A 23 -8.69 2.31 -13.51
CA ALA A 23 -8.06 2.16 -14.82
C ALA A 23 -7.27 0.84 -14.99
N GLY A 24 -7.28 -0.05 -13.99
CA GLY A 24 -6.55 -1.32 -14.03
C GLY A 24 -5.04 -1.19 -13.81
N MET A 25 -4.60 -0.08 -13.24
CA MET A 25 -3.20 0.11 -12.81
C MET A 25 -3.05 -0.27 -11.34
N LEU A 26 -1.82 -0.51 -10.89
CA LEU A 26 -1.48 -0.63 -9.48
C LEU A 26 -0.96 0.71 -8.96
N ARG A 27 -1.53 1.21 -7.88
CA ARG A 27 -1.13 2.43 -7.21
C ARG A 27 -0.56 2.14 -5.83
N GLY A 28 0.65 2.62 -5.57
CA GLY A 28 1.31 2.50 -4.28
C GLY A 28 2.64 3.23 -4.22
N ALA A 29 3.22 3.32 -3.01
CA ALA A 29 4.49 3.97 -2.77
C ALA A 29 5.64 2.95 -2.83
N ARG A 30 6.61 3.14 -3.75
CA ARG A 30 7.79 2.28 -3.93
C ARG A 30 9.08 3.06 -3.82
N SER A 31 10.11 2.40 -3.29
CA SER A 31 11.45 2.99 -3.14
C SER A 31 12.31 2.92 -4.39
N ASP A 32 11.93 2.12 -5.36
CA ASP A 32 12.71 1.76 -6.53
C ASP A 32 12.09 2.29 -7.82
N VAL A 33 12.93 2.35 -8.85
CA VAL A 33 12.56 2.77 -10.21
C VAL A 33 12.34 1.51 -11.04
N HIS A 34 11.19 1.42 -11.70
CA HIS A 34 10.85 0.31 -12.60
C HIS A 34 10.93 0.77 -14.06
N LYS A 35 11.38 -0.13 -14.94
CA LYS A 35 11.36 0.10 -16.38
C LYS A 35 10.63 -1.04 -17.06
N ILE A 36 9.47 -0.73 -17.65
CA ILE A 36 8.55 -1.68 -18.26
C ILE A 36 8.24 -1.21 -19.67
N ASP A 37 8.45 -2.05 -20.67
CA ASP A 37 8.19 -1.77 -22.09
C ASP A 37 8.78 -0.44 -22.57
N GLY A 38 9.97 -0.09 -22.07
CA GLY A 38 10.68 1.15 -22.41
C GLY A 38 10.22 2.38 -21.65
N VAL A 39 9.17 2.29 -20.84
CA VAL A 39 8.67 3.37 -19.98
C VAL A 39 9.34 3.29 -18.61
N THR A 40 9.79 4.44 -18.09
CA THR A 40 10.39 4.52 -16.75
C THR A 40 9.37 5.03 -15.75
N TYR A 41 9.12 4.25 -14.72
CA TYR A 41 8.27 4.57 -13.57
C TYR A 41 9.16 4.93 -12.39
N PRO A 42 9.14 6.19 -11.91
CA PRO A 42 10.01 6.64 -10.82
C PRO A 42 9.61 6.01 -9.47
N ALA A 43 10.50 6.13 -8.49
CA ALA A 43 10.17 5.91 -7.09
C ALA A 43 9.12 6.92 -6.60
N GLY A 44 8.34 6.54 -5.60
CA GLY A 44 7.28 7.38 -5.02
C GLY A 44 5.90 6.77 -5.15
N TYR A 45 4.88 7.56 -4.81
CA TYR A 45 3.47 7.20 -4.88
C TYR A 45 2.91 7.51 -6.27
N ILE A 46 2.79 6.50 -7.11
CA ILE A 46 2.36 6.62 -8.51
C ILE A 46 1.60 5.40 -8.99
N ASP A 47 0.96 5.53 -10.14
CA ASP A 47 0.36 4.42 -10.87
C ASP A 47 1.41 3.67 -11.70
N ARG A 48 1.37 2.32 -11.67
CA ARG A 48 2.22 1.41 -12.43
C ARG A 48 1.39 0.35 -13.13
N PRO A 49 1.85 -0.24 -14.24
CA PRO A 49 1.19 -1.40 -14.85
C PRO A 49 1.08 -2.56 -13.86
N GLU A 50 0.05 -3.38 -14.00
CA GLU A 50 -0.19 -4.54 -13.12
C GLU A 50 1.01 -5.47 -13.02
N ASN A 51 1.76 -5.64 -14.12
CA ASN A 51 2.91 -6.54 -14.22
C ASN A 51 4.25 -5.89 -13.86
N TYR A 52 4.25 -4.73 -13.21
CA TYR A 52 5.48 -3.95 -13.03
C TYR A 52 6.56 -4.65 -12.19
N ASP A 53 6.21 -5.60 -11.36
CA ASP A 53 7.11 -6.29 -10.42
C ASP A 53 7.04 -7.83 -10.50
N ASP A 54 6.41 -8.39 -11.53
CA ASP A 54 6.17 -9.84 -11.68
C ASP A 54 7.44 -10.70 -11.50
N ALA A 55 8.59 -10.17 -11.92
CA ALA A 55 9.86 -10.89 -11.81
C ALA A 55 10.35 -11.06 -10.35
N ASN A 56 9.82 -10.28 -9.41
CA ASN A 56 10.25 -10.27 -8.01
C ASN A 56 9.17 -10.82 -7.07
N ILE A 57 7.95 -11.06 -7.58
CA ILE A 57 6.84 -11.56 -6.79
C ILE A 57 6.99 -13.06 -6.56
N VAL A 58 7.12 -13.47 -5.30
CA VAL A 58 7.09 -14.89 -4.90
C VAL A 58 5.71 -15.33 -4.40
N ARG A 59 4.95 -14.40 -3.86
CA ARG A 59 3.58 -14.59 -3.37
C ARG A 59 2.83 -13.28 -3.35
N TYR A 60 1.55 -13.31 -3.70
CA TYR A 60 0.66 -12.16 -3.45
C TYR A 60 -0.69 -12.62 -2.91
N THR A 61 -1.36 -11.70 -2.22
CA THR A 61 -2.74 -11.87 -1.78
C THR A 61 -3.57 -10.71 -2.30
N ILE A 62 -4.65 -11.01 -2.97
CA ILE A 62 -5.64 -10.03 -3.40
C ILE A 62 -6.72 -9.97 -2.34
N PHE A 63 -6.97 -8.78 -1.79
CA PHE A 63 -8.10 -8.50 -0.93
C PHE A 63 -9.19 -7.79 -1.74
N SER A 64 -10.43 -8.18 -1.52
CA SER A 64 -11.60 -7.51 -2.09
C SER A 64 -12.51 -7.10 -0.95
N LEU A 65 -12.75 -5.79 -0.82
CA LEU A 65 -13.62 -5.22 0.20
C LEU A 65 -14.76 -4.47 -0.48
N GLU A 66 -15.99 -4.77 -0.08
CA GLU A 66 -17.15 -3.99 -0.49
C GLU A 66 -17.25 -2.73 0.36
N ILE A 67 -17.24 -1.58 -0.30
CA ILE A 67 -17.36 -0.26 0.31
C ILE A 67 -18.49 0.52 -0.36
N SER A 68 -19.04 1.51 0.35
CA SER A 68 -20.05 2.38 -0.24
C SER A 68 -19.47 3.29 -1.33
N PRO A 69 -20.26 3.74 -2.30
CA PRO A 69 -19.81 4.70 -3.32
C PRO A 69 -19.22 5.99 -2.72
N ALA A 70 -19.72 6.41 -1.57
CA ALA A 70 -19.20 7.59 -0.88
C ALA A 70 -17.78 7.34 -0.31
N GLN A 71 -17.55 6.17 0.27
CA GLN A 71 -16.22 5.78 0.75
C GLN A 71 -15.23 5.64 -0.41
N GLU A 72 -15.66 5.02 -1.51
CA GLU A 72 -14.83 4.90 -2.71
C GLU A 72 -14.43 6.28 -3.26
N ALA A 73 -15.38 7.21 -3.35
CA ALA A 73 -15.11 8.57 -3.80
C ALA A 73 -14.11 9.29 -2.88
N MET A 74 -14.28 9.19 -1.56
CA MET A 74 -13.36 9.77 -0.59
C MET A 74 -11.95 9.13 -0.68
N TYR A 75 -11.88 7.82 -0.86
CA TYR A 75 -10.61 7.11 -1.03
C TYR A 75 -9.82 7.67 -2.21
N TRP A 76 -10.46 7.77 -3.38
CA TRP A 76 -9.80 8.26 -4.59
C TRP A 76 -9.49 9.76 -4.53
N GLU A 77 -10.35 10.57 -3.92
CA GLU A 77 -10.08 11.99 -3.68
C GLU A 77 -8.77 12.20 -2.92
N PHE A 78 -8.60 11.50 -1.80
CA PHE A 78 -7.37 11.60 -1.01
C PHE A 78 -6.17 11.01 -1.77
N SER A 79 -6.32 9.82 -2.34
CA SER A 79 -5.29 9.12 -3.09
C SER A 79 -4.75 9.96 -4.27
N ASP A 80 -5.63 10.59 -5.05
CA ASP A 80 -5.25 11.44 -6.17
C ASP A 80 -4.48 12.69 -5.71
N ALA A 81 -4.84 13.24 -4.56
CA ALA A 81 -4.12 14.37 -3.96
C ALA A 81 -2.71 14.00 -3.47
N GLN A 82 -2.40 12.71 -3.32
CA GLN A 82 -1.07 12.24 -2.91
C GLN A 82 -0.16 11.85 -4.08
N LEU A 83 -0.68 11.73 -5.29
CA LEU A 83 0.10 11.32 -6.46
C LEU A 83 1.36 12.18 -6.66
N GLY A 84 2.46 11.51 -6.97
CA GLY A 84 3.75 12.14 -7.19
C GLY A 84 4.57 12.42 -5.93
N LYS A 85 4.04 12.16 -4.73
CA LYS A 85 4.85 12.27 -3.51
C LYS A 85 5.98 11.26 -3.51
N PRO A 86 7.17 11.63 -3.00
CA PRO A 86 8.31 10.73 -2.93
C PRO A 86 8.07 9.58 -1.94
N TYR A 87 8.86 8.52 -2.10
CA TYR A 87 8.91 7.44 -1.10
C TYR A 87 9.60 7.92 0.18
N ASP A 88 9.12 7.46 1.36
CA ASP A 88 9.71 7.78 2.66
C ASP A 88 10.62 6.65 3.19
N PRO A 89 11.92 6.65 2.87
CA PRO A 89 12.84 5.66 3.42
C PRO A 89 13.13 5.89 4.90
N ARG A 90 12.88 7.10 5.42
CA ARG A 90 13.13 7.44 6.83
C ARG A 90 12.04 6.86 7.72
N GLY A 91 10.79 6.91 7.28
CA GLY A 91 9.68 6.24 7.94
C GLY A 91 9.96 4.75 8.11
N ILE A 92 10.38 4.07 7.03
CA ILE A 92 10.76 2.65 7.08
C ILE A 92 11.96 2.42 8.00
N ALA A 93 13.01 3.25 7.94
CA ALA A 93 14.16 3.12 8.84
C ALA A 93 13.75 3.27 10.32
N GLY A 94 12.76 4.08 10.62
CA GLY A 94 12.19 4.23 11.96
C GLY A 94 11.70 2.92 12.56
N PHE A 95 11.17 1.99 11.74
CA PHE A 95 10.83 0.63 12.20
C PHE A 95 12.06 -0.17 12.64
N ALA A 96 13.14 -0.12 11.86
CA ALA A 96 14.35 -0.90 12.11
C ALA A 96 15.14 -0.41 13.32
N PHE A 97 15.13 0.90 13.60
CA PHE A 97 15.95 1.54 14.63
C PHE A 97 15.17 1.91 15.91
N GLY A 98 14.43 0.97 16.45
CA GLY A 98 13.85 1.10 17.80
C GLY A 98 12.57 1.91 17.85
N GLN A 99 11.80 1.85 16.82
CA GLN A 99 10.43 2.39 16.80
C GLN A 99 10.37 3.92 16.98
N ARG A 100 11.19 4.67 16.30
CA ARG A 100 11.16 6.14 16.31
C ARG A 100 10.31 6.68 15.16
N ASP A 101 9.56 7.74 15.43
CA ASP A 101 8.84 8.48 14.40
C ASP A 101 9.80 9.34 13.57
N TRP A 102 10.22 8.82 12.43
CA TRP A 102 11.07 9.52 11.46
C TRP A 102 10.34 9.82 10.17
N ARG A 103 9.01 9.70 10.15
CA ARG A 103 8.19 9.95 8.97
C ARG A 103 8.38 11.37 8.44
N ASP A 104 8.44 11.49 7.12
CA ASP A 104 8.38 12.76 6.44
C ASP A 104 6.90 13.02 6.04
N PRO A 105 6.26 14.09 6.54
CA PRO A 105 4.86 14.39 6.20
C PRO A 105 4.64 14.72 4.71
N LYS A 106 5.72 14.83 3.93
CA LYS A 106 5.68 15.10 2.49
C LYS A 106 5.99 13.87 1.64
N ALA A 107 6.21 12.72 2.26
CA ALA A 107 6.55 11.46 1.62
C ALA A 107 5.70 10.33 2.18
N TRP A 108 5.63 9.21 1.48
CA TRP A 108 4.86 8.04 1.89
C TRP A 108 5.67 6.76 1.77
N TYR A 109 5.51 5.83 2.71
CA TYR A 109 5.76 4.41 2.45
C TYR A 109 4.42 3.67 2.25
N CYS A 110 4.45 2.49 1.66
CA CYS A 110 3.27 1.84 1.09
C CYS A 110 2.11 1.63 2.08
N SER A 111 2.40 1.07 3.26
CA SER A 111 1.36 0.76 4.25
C SER A 111 0.83 2.00 4.98
N GLU A 112 1.66 3.00 5.20
CA GLU A 112 1.23 4.28 5.79
C GLU A 112 0.25 5.01 4.88
N GLU A 113 0.56 5.08 3.59
CA GLU A 113 -0.29 5.74 2.61
C GLU A 113 -1.65 5.01 2.48
N PHE A 114 -1.62 3.67 2.37
CA PHE A 114 -2.83 2.87 2.32
C PHE A 114 -3.70 3.07 3.57
N GLN A 115 -3.09 3.05 4.76
CA GLN A 115 -3.77 3.33 6.02
C GLN A 115 -4.44 4.71 6.01
N ALA A 116 -3.70 5.75 5.58
CA ALA A 116 -4.22 7.11 5.52
C ALA A 116 -5.42 7.25 4.57
N ASN A 117 -5.37 6.60 3.40
CA ASN A 117 -6.50 6.55 2.46
C ASN A 117 -7.74 5.91 3.11
N CYS A 118 -7.55 4.75 3.75
CA CYS A 118 -8.65 4.02 4.37
C CYS A 118 -9.24 4.78 5.57
N GLU A 119 -8.41 5.48 6.33
CA GLU A 119 -8.88 6.33 7.43
C GLU A 119 -9.64 7.56 6.92
N TYR A 120 -9.15 8.21 5.86
CA TYR A 120 -9.83 9.36 5.25
C TYR A 120 -11.20 8.96 4.70
N ALA A 121 -11.26 7.81 4.05
CA ALA A 121 -12.50 7.24 3.51
C ALA A 121 -13.41 6.60 4.58
N THR A 122 -13.04 6.65 5.85
CA THR A 122 -13.77 6.01 6.96
C THR A 122 -13.99 4.50 6.77
N ILE A 123 -13.10 3.85 6.03
CA ILE A 123 -13.05 2.40 5.86
C ILE A 123 -12.41 1.78 7.10
N PHE A 124 -11.23 2.30 7.48
CA PHE A 124 -10.56 1.94 8.72
C PHE A 124 -10.87 2.93 9.82
N ARG A 125 -10.77 2.46 11.07
CA ARG A 125 -10.81 3.34 12.23
C ARG A 125 -9.52 4.16 12.29
N LYS A 126 -9.66 5.45 12.52
CA LYS A 126 -8.50 6.34 12.70
C LYS A 126 -7.62 5.88 13.86
N LEU A 127 -6.36 5.62 13.58
CA LEU A 127 -5.38 5.25 14.60
C LEU A 127 -5.00 6.47 15.45
N PRO A 128 -4.80 6.29 16.77
CA PRO A 128 -4.15 7.29 17.59
C PRO A 128 -2.75 7.64 17.07
N PRO A 129 -2.27 8.87 17.25
CA PRO A 129 -0.95 9.28 16.77
C PRO A 129 0.21 8.39 17.26
N GLU A 130 0.03 7.73 18.38
CA GLU A 130 1.02 6.80 18.97
C GLU A 130 1.08 5.45 18.24
N LEU A 131 0.00 5.09 17.51
CA LEU A 131 -0.14 3.83 16.77
C LEU A 131 -0.04 4.04 15.24
N TRP A 132 0.55 5.12 14.81
CA TRP A 132 0.68 5.50 13.40
C TRP A 132 1.55 4.54 12.56
N ARG A 133 2.25 3.63 13.21
CA ARG A 133 3.08 2.65 12.52
C ARG A 133 2.25 1.46 12.11
N VAL A 134 2.14 1.30 10.83
CA VAL A 134 1.47 0.16 10.24
C VAL A 134 2.40 -0.50 9.23
N ASP A 135 2.51 -1.81 9.31
CA ASP A 135 3.14 -2.58 8.26
C ASP A 135 2.07 -3.13 7.30
N PRO A 136 2.46 -3.69 6.14
CA PRO A 136 1.48 -4.27 5.22
C PRO A 136 0.67 -5.43 5.82
N GLY A 137 1.20 -6.13 6.83
CA GLY A 137 0.48 -7.16 7.55
C GLY A 137 -0.61 -6.60 8.45
N ASP A 138 -0.36 -5.46 9.09
CA ASP A 138 -1.37 -4.74 9.88
C ASP A 138 -2.53 -4.31 8.99
N ASN A 139 -2.24 -3.74 7.81
CA ASN A 139 -3.28 -3.39 6.84
C ASN A 139 -4.08 -4.60 6.35
N ALA A 140 -3.41 -5.73 6.09
CA ALA A 140 -4.08 -6.97 5.70
C ALA A 140 -5.02 -7.46 6.82
N PHE A 141 -4.58 -7.39 8.07
CA PHE A 141 -5.41 -7.74 9.22
C PHE A 141 -6.64 -6.82 9.34
N GLU A 142 -6.46 -5.50 9.22
CA GLU A 142 -7.55 -4.52 9.24
C GLU A 142 -8.57 -4.79 8.12
N LEU A 143 -8.10 -5.10 6.89
CA LEU A 143 -8.99 -5.46 5.77
C LEU A 143 -9.87 -6.66 6.11
N VAL A 144 -9.28 -7.71 6.71
CA VAL A 144 -10.03 -8.89 7.16
C VAL A 144 -11.06 -8.53 8.25
N GLN A 145 -10.69 -7.67 9.20
CA GLN A 145 -11.62 -7.20 10.24
C GLN A 145 -12.78 -6.39 9.66
N CYS A 146 -12.54 -5.67 8.54
CA CYS A 146 -13.59 -4.96 7.80
C CYS A 146 -14.43 -5.87 6.89
N GLY A 147 -14.16 -7.16 6.86
CA GLY A 147 -14.94 -8.15 6.09
C GLY A 147 -14.43 -8.38 4.67
N ALA A 148 -13.18 -8.03 4.37
CA ALA A 148 -12.61 -8.33 3.06
C ALA A 148 -12.52 -9.84 2.81
N SER A 149 -12.87 -10.25 1.61
CA SER A 149 -12.51 -11.57 1.07
C SER A 149 -11.09 -11.52 0.49
N TRP A 150 -10.40 -12.66 0.43
CA TRP A 150 -9.04 -12.70 -0.09
C TRP A 150 -8.75 -13.98 -0.88
N LEU A 151 -7.80 -13.86 -1.80
CA LEU A 151 -7.21 -14.97 -2.56
C LEU A 151 -5.69 -14.82 -2.51
N THR A 152 -5.00 -15.86 -2.05
CA THR A 152 -3.53 -15.90 -2.06
C THR A 152 -3.05 -16.78 -3.21
N THR A 153 -2.07 -16.29 -3.96
CA THR A 153 -1.35 -17.03 -5.00
C THR A 153 0.13 -17.09 -4.66
N GLU A 154 0.72 -18.28 -4.73
CA GLU A 154 2.16 -18.49 -4.56
C GLU A 154 2.75 -18.93 -5.89
N PHE A 155 3.87 -18.33 -6.28
CA PHE A 155 4.65 -18.77 -7.41
C PHE A 155 5.72 -19.75 -6.90
N LEU A 156 5.70 -20.96 -7.40
CA LEU A 156 6.77 -21.92 -7.15
C LEU A 156 8.01 -21.44 -7.92
N THR A 157 9.04 -21.05 -7.20
CA THR A 157 10.36 -20.75 -7.76
C THR A 157 11.11 -22.02 -8.12
#